data_eb75812b7641af658466dab442894e23
#
_entry.id   eb75812b7641af658466dab442894e23
#
_cell.length_a   1.000
_cell.length_b   1.000
_cell.length_c   1.000
_cell.angle_alpha   90.00
_cell.angle_beta   90.00
_cell.angle_gamma   90.00
#
_symmetry.space_group_name_H-M   'P 1'
#
loop_
_entity.id
_entity.type
_entity.pdbx_description
1 polymer ?
#
loop_
_entity_poly.entity_id
_entity_poly.type
_entity_poly.pdbx_seq_one_letter_code
_entity_poly.pdbx_strand_id
1 'polypeptide(L)'
;MNIISHLEIVKNSYRKLIGESLPLSSNMNLIEAFDECIFPIASHDNSDEPLFNYANKAALLLFKMTYQQMIGLPSKVSALPVNQEERSFLLKQVAEHGFIQHYQGKRVASDQSIFHIQDATVWNLMNLDQKFCGQAVIIFKVLP
;
A
#
# COMPACT_ATOMS: atom_id res chain seq x y z
N MET A 1 -5.01 -11.77 12.23
CA MET A 1 -5.36 -11.67 10.78
C MET A 1 -4.74 -12.81 10.03
N ASN A 2 -5.49 -13.48 9.18
CA ASN A 2 -4.95 -14.51 8.29
C ASN A 2 -4.26 -13.82 7.11
N ILE A 3 -2.95 -14.00 6.98
CA ILE A 3 -2.17 -13.30 5.95
C ILE A 3 -2.59 -13.71 4.53
N ILE A 4 -2.86 -14.99 4.30
CA ILE A 4 -3.25 -15.46 2.96
C ILE A 4 -4.57 -14.83 2.55
N SER A 5 -5.56 -14.80 3.45
CA SER A 5 -6.85 -14.16 3.17
C SER A 5 -6.68 -12.67 2.88
N HIS A 6 -5.80 -11.99 3.63
CA HIS A 6 -5.53 -10.58 3.40
C HIS A 6 -4.90 -10.34 2.02
N LEU A 7 -3.90 -11.15 1.65
CA LEU A 7 -3.24 -11.02 0.33
C LEU A 7 -4.20 -11.32 -0.82
N GLU A 8 -5.15 -12.24 -0.63
CA GLU A 8 -6.19 -12.48 -1.62
C GLU A 8 -7.10 -11.26 -1.78
N ILE A 9 -7.44 -10.59 -0.67
CA ILE A 9 -8.22 -9.35 -0.70
C ILE A 9 -7.45 -8.27 -1.49
N VAL A 10 -6.18 -8.11 -1.21
CA VAL A 10 -5.32 -7.13 -1.92
C VAL A 10 -5.30 -7.42 -3.41
N LYS A 11 -5.01 -8.66 -3.77
CA LYS A 11 -4.92 -9.12 -5.16
C LYS A 11 -6.25 -8.97 -5.91
N ASN A 12 -7.33 -9.46 -5.32
CA ASN A 12 -8.64 -9.50 -5.97
C ASN A 12 -9.25 -8.10 -6.09
N SER A 13 -9.07 -7.25 -5.08
CA SER A 13 -9.54 -5.86 -5.14
C SER A 13 -8.84 -5.09 -6.24
N TYR A 14 -7.53 -5.28 -6.41
CA TYR A 14 -6.78 -4.67 -7.50
C TYR A 14 -7.32 -5.11 -8.85
N ARG A 15 -7.47 -6.41 -9.05
CA ARG A 15 -7.99 -6.97 -10.31
C ARG A 15 -9.36 -6.42 -10.64
N LYS A 16 -10.23 -6.35 -9.65
CA LYS A 16 -11.60 -5.89 -9.84
C LYS A 16 -11.67 -4.40 -10.21
N LEU A 17 -10.88 -3.57 -9.53
CA LEU A 17 -10.93 -2.12 -9.73
C LEU A 17 -10.12 -1.66 -10.93
N ILE A 18 -8.92 -2.21 -11.11
CA ILE A 18 -7.98 -1.77 -12.17
C ILE A 18 -8.23 -2.53 -13.48
N GLY A 19 -8.73 -3.78 -13.41
CA GLY A 19 -8.96 -4.61 -14.60
C GLY A 19 -7.74 -5.41 -15.02
N GLU A 20 -6.63 -5.29 -14.30
CA GLU A 20 -5.39 -6.02 -14.55
C GLU A 20 -4.98 -6.77 -13.28
N SER A 21 -4.14 -7.79 -13.45
CA SER A 21 -3.57 -8.50 -12.30
C SER A 21 -2.35 -7.76 -11.76
N LEU A 22 -2.12 -7.84 -10.44
CA LEU A 22 -0.85 -7.40 -9.86
C LEU A 22 0.30 -8.14 -10.53
N PRO A 23 1.48 -7.50 -10.69
CA PRO A 23 2.64 -8.12 -11.34
C PRO A 23 3.33 -9.13 -10.41
N LEU A 24 2.65 -10.23 -10.11
CA LEU A 24 3.11 -11.28 -9.22
C LEU A 24 3.50 -12.52 -10.03
N SER A 25 4.53 -13.24 -9.58
CA SER A 25 4.93 -14.49 -10.20
C SER A 25 3.85 -15.57 -10.00
N SER A 26 3.48 -16.27 -11.07
CA SER A 26 2.53 -17.39 -11.00
C SER A 26 3.18 -18.69 -10.52
N ASN A 27 4.51 -18.73 -10.41
CA ASN A 27 5.26 -19.93 -10.02
C ASN A 27 5.49 -20.04 -8.52
N MET A 28 4.99 -19.09 -7.75
CA MET A 28 5.18 -19.01 -6.31
C MET A 28 3.85 -19.07 -5.59
N ASN A 29 3.86 -19.52 -4.33
CA ASN A 29 2.68 -19.34 -3.50
C ASN A 29 2.44 -17.84 -3.24
N LEU A 30 1.28 -17.50 -2.74
CA LEU A 30 0.86 -16.10 -2.65
C LEU A 30 1.78 -15.26 -1.75
N ILE A 31 2.18 -15.81 -0.60
CA ILE A 31 3.08 -15.10 0.33
C ILE A 31 4.41 -14.78 -0.35
N GLU A 32 5.01 -15.79 -0.99
CA GLU A 32 6.28 -15.62 -1.69
C GLU A 32 6.15 -14.66 -2.88
N ALA A 33 5.06 -14.76 -3.63
CA ALA A 33 4.83 -13.90 -4.79
C ALA A 33 4.80 -12.43 -4.42
N PHE A 34 4.12 -12.09 -3.31
CA PHE A 34 4.10 -10.73 -2.80
C PHE A 34 5.48 -10.29 -2.30
N ASP A 35 6.18 -11.16 -1.57
CA ASP A 35 7.49 -10.82 -1.01
C ASP A 35 8.56 -10.66 -2.07
N GLU A 36 8.52 -11.47 -3.13
CA GLU A 36 9.51 -11.41 -4.21
C GLU A 36 9.16 -10.38 -5.29
N CYS A 37 7.98 -9.76 -5.22
CA CYS A 37 7.62 -8.68 -6.14
C CYS A 37 8.62 -7.52 -5.97
N ILE A 38 9.17 -7.06 -7.11
CA ILE A 38 10.17 -5.98 -7.09
C ILE A 38 9.57 -4.63 -6.72
N PHE A 39 8.24 -4.49 -6.87
CA PHE A 39 7.57 -3.23 -6.55
C PHE A 39 7.10 -3.22 -5.09
N PRO A 40 7.33 -2.12 -4.36
CA PRO A 40 6.79 -1.99 -3.01
C PRO A 40 5.26 -2.11 -2.99
N ILE A 41 4.75 -2.97 -2.11
CA ILE A 41 3.31 -3.14 -1.87
C ILE A 41 3.09 -3.03 -0.37
N ALA A 42 2.17 -2.17 0.03
CA ALA A 42 1.79 -2.00 1.43
C ALA A 42 0.30 -1.74 1.53
N SER A 43 -0.27 -1.99 2.69
CA SER A 43 -1.68 -1.71 2.95
C SER A 43 -1.87 -1.19 4.37
N HIS A 44 -3.00 -0.51 4.57
CA HIS A 44 -3.43 -0.12 5.91
C HIS A 44 -4.93 -0.45 6.08
N ASP A 45 -5.35 -0.51 7.35
CA ASP A 45 -6.74 -0.83 7.69
C ASP A 45 -7.67 0.40 7.50
N ASN A 46 -8.94 0.25 7.87
CA ASN A 46 -9.94 1.30 7.74
C ASN A 46 -10.30 1.95 9.08
N SER A 47 -9.40 1.89 10.06
CA SER A 47 -9.61 2.61 11.32
C SER A 47 -9.54 4.13 11.12
N ASP A 48 -9.99 4.91 12.10
CA ASP A 48 -9.99 6.38 12.00
C ASP A 48 -8.59 6.94 11.73
N GLU A 49 -7.58 6.37 12.39
CA GLU A 49 -6.18 6.58 12.04
C GLU A 49 -5.66 5.27 11.46
N PRO A 50 -5.67 5.11 10.13
CA PRO A 50 -5.30 3.83 9.53
C PRO A 50 -3.91 3.34 9.95
N LEU A 51 -3.84 2.05 10.30
CA LEU A 51 -2.60 1.41 10.70
C LEU A 51 -2.11 0.51 9.59
N PHE A 52 -0.80 0.53 9.32
CA PHE A 52 -0.22 -0.44 8.38
C PHE A 52 -0.51 -1.86 8.86
N ASN A 53 -1.00 -2.69 7.96
CA ASN A 53 -1.29 -4.09 8.24
C ASN A 53 -0.60 -5.07 7.28
N TYR A 54 0.11 -4.57 6.28
CA TYR A 54 0.95 -5.38 5.41
C TYR A 54 2.00 -4.53 4.71
N ALA A 55 3.17 -5.13 4.50
CA ALA A 55 4.23 -4.58 3.66
C ALA A 55 5.08 -5.74 3.12
N ASN A 56 5.36 -5.75 1.82
CA ASN A 56 6.27 -6.74 1.25
C ASN A 56 7.72 -6.30 1.45
N LYS A 57 8.68 -7.16 1.05
CA LYS A 57 10.11 -6.87 1.26
C LYS A 57 10.54 -5.56 0.60
N ALA A 58 10.08 -5.29 -0.62
CA ALA A 58 10.43 -4.06 -1.33
C ALA A 58 9.92 -2.82 -0.58
N ALA A 59 8.71 -2.89 -0.01
CA ALA A 59 8.17 -1.78 0.79
C ALA A 59 8.98 -1.58 2.07
N LEU A 60 9.36 -2.66 2.75
CA LEU A 60 10.18 -2.57 3.96
C LEU A 60 11.53 -1.93 3.68
N LEU A 61 12.17 -2.27 2.56
CA LEU A 61 13.42 -1.65 2.14
C LEU A 61 13.24 -0.16 1.85
N LEU A 62 12.17 0.20 1.17
CA LEU A 62 11.89 1.59 0.81
C LEU A 62 11.67 2.46 2.05
N PHE A 63 10.87 1.99 3.00
CA PHE A 63 10.59 2.71 4.23
C PHE A 63 11.67 2.53 5.30
N LYS A 64 12.65 1.64 5.05
CA LYS A 64 13.76 1.37 5.97
C LYS A 64 13.29 0.91 7.34
N MET A 65 12.37 -0.05 7.33
CA MET A 65 11.80 -0.66 8.54
C MET A 65 11.80 -2.18 8.43
N THR A 66 11.80 -2.84 9.59
CA THR A 66 11.45 -4.26 9.64
C THR A 66 9.92 -4.40 9.59
N TYR A 67 9.44 -5.59 9.28
CA TYR A 67 8.00 -5.87 9.30
C TYR A 67 7.40 -5.55 10.67
N GLN A 68 8.07 -5.98 11.73
CA GLN A 68 7.61 -5.74 13.11
C GLN A 68 7.53 -4.26 13.46
N GLN A 69 8.43 -3.46 12.92
CA GLN A 69 8.43 -2.01 13.16
C GLN A 69 7.30 -1.31 12.41
N MET A 70 7.01 -1.76 11.18
CA MET A 70 6.05 -1.09 10.32
C MET A 70 4.60 -1.47 10.64
N ILE A 71 4.33 -2.76 10.86
CA ILE A 71 2.96 -3.22 11.10
C ILE A 71 2.45 -2.67 12.44
N GLY A 72 1.28 -2.04 12.40
CA GLY A 72 0.67 -1.40 13.56
C GLY A 72 1.00 0.08 13.71
N LEU A 73 1.93 0.62 12.91
CA LEU A 73 2.18 2.06 12.89
C LEU A 73 1.05 2.77 12.14
N PRO A 74 0.65 3.97 12.59
CA PRO A 74 -0.24 4.80 11.78
C PRO A 74 0.43 5.11 10.44
N SER A 75 -0.29 4.88 9.34
CA SER A 75 0.29 5.09 8.01
C SER A 75 0.63 6.56 7.75
N LYS A 76 0.02 7.48 8.51
CA LYS A 76 0.32 8.91 8.41
C LYS A 76 1.78 9.25 8.74
N VAL A 77 2.49 8.41 9.51
CA VAL A 77 3.89 8.69 9.85
C VAL A 77 4.81 8.65 8.63
N SER A 78 4.36 8.06 7.51
CA SER A 78 5.12 8.03 6.26
C SER A 78 5.06 9.37 5.50
N ALA A 79 4.26 10.33 5.95
CA ALA A 79 4.16 11.65 5.33
C ALA A 79 4.68 12.73 6.28
N LEU A 80 5.49 13.65 5.76
CA LEU A 80 5.94 14.81 6.53
C LEU A 80 4.74 15.69 6.92
N PRO A 81 4.83 16.49 8.01
CA PRO A 81 3.74 17.39 8.39
C PRO A 81 3.23 18.25 7.25
N VAL A 82 4.13 18.76 6.41
CA VAL A 82 3.77 19.60 5.26
C VAL A 82 2.99 18.82 4.19
N ASN A 83 3.08 17.49 4.19
CA ASN A 83 2.39 16.63 3.21
C ASN A 83 1.17 15.91 3.79
N GLN A 84 0.80 16.15 5.05
CA GLN A 84 -0.33 15.45 5.69
C GLN A 84 -1.66 15.77 5.01
N GLU A 85 -1.87 17.01 4.66
CA GLU A 85 -3.11 17.44 4.01
C GLU A 85 -3.25 16.82 2.62
N GLU A 86 -2.17 16.80 1.84
CA GLU A 86 -2.14 16.16 0.52
C GLU A 86 -2.44 14.67 0.65
N ARG A 87 -1.82 14.00 1.63
CA ARG A 87 -2.08 12.59 1.89
C ARG A 87 -3.55 12.33 2.25
N SER A 88 -4.12 13.14 3.14
CA SER A 88 -5.52 13.01 3.53
C SER A 88 -6.45 13.19 2.34
N PHE A 89 -6.17 14.15 1.49
CA PHE A 89 -6.92 14.38 0.25
C PHE A 89 -6.86 13.18 -0.68
N LEU A 90 -5.64 12.64 -0.90
CA LEU A 90 -5.44 11.43 -1.70
C LEU A 90 -6.30 10.28 -1.20
N LEU A 91 -6.21 9.97 0.09
CA LEU A 91 -6.91 8.81 0.66
C LEU A 91 -8.43 8.98 0.58
N LYS A 92 -8.92 10.20 0.73
CA LYS A 92 -10.34 10.50 0.57
C LYS A 92 -10.79 10.30 -0.87
N GLN A 93 -10.00 10.74 -1.85
CA GLN A 93 -10.30 10.55 -3.26
C GLN A 93 -10.36 9.06 -3.61
N VAL A 94 -9.42 8.28 -3.10
CA VAL A 94 -9.41 6.83 -3.32
C VAL A 94 -10.65 6.19 -2.68
N ALA A 95 -10.99 6.58 -1.45
CA ALA A 95 -12.16 6.04 -0.75
C ALA A 95 -13.45 6.30 -1.54
N GLU A 96 -13.58 7.49 -2.14
CA GLU A 96 -14.78 7.88 -2.90
C GLU A 96 -14.83 7.26 -4.30
N HIS A 97 -13.70 7.16 -4.99
CA HIS A 97 -13.63 6.74 -6.41
C HIS A 97 -13.15 5.30 -6.61
N GLY A 98 -12.67 4.65 -5.58
CA GLY A 98 -12.19 3.27 -5.64
C GLY A 98 -10.68 3.14 -5.82
N PHE A 99 -10.07 3.96 -6.66
CA PHE A 99 -8.63 3.89 -6.92
C PHE A 99 -8.13 5.17 -7.59
N ILE A 100 -6.81 5.35 -7.52
CA ILE A 100 -6.08 6.37 -8.28
C ILE A 100 -4.85 5.69 -8.88
N GLN A 101 -4.58 5.94 -10.17
CA GLN A 101 -3.37 5.51 -10.85
C GLN A 101 -2.45 6.70 -11.09
N HIS A 102 -1.16 6.41 -11.31
CA HIS A 102 -0.14 7.43 -11.60
C HIS A 102 -0.01 8.49 -10.50
N TYR A 103 -0.20 8.04 -9.26
CA TYR A 103 -0.05 8.92 -8.11
C TYR A 103 1.41 9.35 -7.94
N GLN A 104 1.60 10.62 -7.63
CA GLN A 104 2.90 11.20 -7.27
C GLN A 104 2.80 11.88 -5.91
N GLY A 105 3.85 11.77 -5.13
CA GLY A 105 3.89 12.42 -3.82
C GLY A 105 5.17 12.09 -3.07
N LYS A 106 5.42 12.85 -2.02
CA LYS A 106 6.60 12.66 -1.17
C LYS A 106 6.24 11.85 0.07
N ARG A 107 7.17 11.00 0.48
CA ARG A 107 7.05 10.22 1.71
C ARG A 107 8.39 10.22 2.43
N VAL A 108 8.37 9.80 3.69
CA VAL A 108 9.56 9.79 4.55
C VAL A 108 9.80 8.38 5.09
N ALA A 109 11.05 7.94 5.01
CA ALA A 109 11.49 6.68 5.58
C ALA A 109 11.83 6.85 7.07
N SER A 110 12.10 5.74 7.76
CA SER A 110 12.33 5.76 9.21
C SER A 110 13.57 6.55 9.63
N ASP A 111 14.55 6.71 8.74
CA ASP A 111 15.76 7.49 8.99
C ASP A 111 15.60 8.97 8.61
N GLN A 112 14.37 9.41 8.36
CA GLN A 112 14.00 10.76 7.95
C GLN A 112 14.42 11.12 6.52
N SER A 113 14.95 10.18 5.75
CA SER A 113 15.22 10.43 4.33
C SER A 113 13.89 10.52 3.56
N ILE A 114 13.83 11.46 2.62
CA ILE A 114 12.64 11.69 1.80
C ILE A 114 12.81 10.98 0.48
N PHE A 115 11.76 10.31 0.02
CA PHE A 115 11.71 9.78 -1.34
C PHE A 115 10.48 10.29 -2.05
N HIS A 116 10.57 10.41 -3.36
CA HIS A 116 9.49 10.92 -4.19
C HIS A 116 8.87 9.77 -4.99
N ILE A 117 7.61 9.47 -4.69
CA ILE A 117 6.84 8.51 -5.48
C ILE A 117 6.49 9.20 -6.79
N GLN A 118 6.91 8.62 -7.91
CA GLN A 118 6.62 9.16 -9.24
C GLN A 118 5.49 8.45 -9.94
N ASP A 119 5.25 7.19 -9.61
CA ASP A 119 4.15 6.42 -10.20
C ASP A 119 3.72 5.35 -9.22
N ALA A 120 2.49 5.44 -8.78
CA ALA A 120 1.89 4.44 -7.90
C ALA A 120 0.41 4.31 -8.18
N THR A 121 -0.15 3.15 -7.84
CA THR A 121 -1.58 2.93 -7.82
C THR A 121 -2.01 2.73 -6.37
N VAL A 122 -3.04 3.44 -5.95
CA VAL A 122 -3.65 3.32 -4.62
C VAL A 122 -5.09 2.88 -4.82
N TRP A 123 -5.53 1.85 -4.10
CA TRP A 123 -6.89 1.32 -4.31
C TRP A 123 -7.53 0.86 -3.01
N ASN A 124 -8.87 0.86 -3.02
CA ASN A 124 -9.66 0.37 -1.89
C ASN A 124 -9.61 -1.15 -1.82
N LEU A 125 -9.57 -1.67 -0.61
CA LEU A 125 -9.68 -3.10 -0.34
C LEU A 125 -11.11 -3.42 0.05
N MET A 126 -11.67 -4.45 -0.59
CA MET A 126 -13.02 -4.95 -0.32
C MET A 126 -12.89 -6.38 0.19
N ASN A 127 -13.48 -6.66 1.35
CA ASN A 127 -13.47 -8.01 1.89
C ASN A 127 -14.45 -8.92 1.14
N LEU A 128 -14.59 -10.18 1.59
CA LEU A 128 -15.46 -11.15 0.95
C LEU A 128 -16.94 -10.74 0.98
N ASP A 129 -17.33 -9.93 1.95
CA ASP A 129 -18.69 -9.39 2.06
C ASP A 129 -18.87 -8.11 1.24
N GLN A 130 -17.91 -7.76 0.38
CA GLN A 130 -17.89 -6.56 -0.46
C GLN A 130 -17.92 -5.27 0.36
N LYS A 131 -17.36 -5.31 1.57
CA LYS A 131 -17.25 -4.13 2.44
C LYS A 131 -15.83 -3.57 2.40
N PHE A 132 -15.75 -2.25 2.39
CA PHE A 132 -14.48 -1.53 2.47
C PHE A 132 -13.76 -1.91 3.76
N CYS A 133 -12.51 -2.36 3.65
CA CYS A 133 -11.72 -2.80 4.81
C CYS A 133 -10.32 -2.20 4.86
N GLY A 134 -9.97 -1.29 3.97
CA GLY A 134 -8.68 -0.63 3.97
C GLY A 134 -8.29 -0.14 2.60
N GLN A 135 -7.01 0.21 2.45
CA GLN A 135 -6.45 0.66 1.18
C GLN A 135 -5.05 0.08 1.01
N ALA A 136 -4.63 -0.09 -0.23
CA ALA A 136 -3.31 -0.58 -0.57
C ALA A 136 -2.65 0.29 -1.62
N VAL A 137 -1.33 0.19 -1.70
CA VAL A 137 -0.51 0.88 -2.70
C VAL A 137 0.47 -0.08 -3.32
N ILE A 138 0.68 0.06 -4.63
CA ILE A 138 1.83 -0.52 -5.33
C ILE A 138 2.60 0.65 -5.96
N ILE A 139 3.91 0.68 -5.72
CA ILE A 139 4.77 1.79 -6.16
C ILE A 139 5.64 1.30 -7.30
N PHE A 140 5.43 1.87 -8.49
CA PHE A 140 6.15 1.46 -9.70
C PHE A 140 7.42 2.26 -9.94
N LYS A 141 7.50 3.49 -9.45
CA LYS A 141 8.67 4.33 -9.69
C LYS A 141 8.90 5.30 -8.55
N VAL A 142 10.15 5.39 -8.10
CA VAL A 142 10.58 6.24 -7.00
C VAL A 142 11.85 6.99 -7.41
N LEU A 143 11.96 8.26 -7.00
CA LEU A 143 13.21 9.00 -7.00
C LEU A 143 13.67 9.24 -5.56
N PRO A 144 14.98 9.19 -5.29
CA PRO A 144 15.53 9.51 -3.97
C PRO A 144 15.23 10.95 -3.56
#